data_c2d26ccc19b12f30af4231f9e252aabc
#
_entry.id   c2d26ccc19b12f30af4231f9e252aabc
#
_cell.length_a   1.000
_cell.length_b   1.000
_cell.length_c   1.000
_cell.angle_alpha   90.00
_cell.angle_beta   90.00
_cell.angle_gamma   90.00
#
_symmetry.space_group_name_H-M   'P 1'
#
loop_
_entity.id
_entity.type
_entity.pdbx_description
1 polymer ?
#
loop_
_entity_poly.entity_id
_entity_poly.type
_entity_poly.pdbx_seq_one_letter_code
_entity_poly.pdbx_strand_id
1 'polypeptide(L)'
;NWPDFTAKAGEIIEVPISSENLKRIYLVGVGESNNEDMRKAATSLGRKIKGNNVTLLSALSNDKEQIVNQAISFILSNYQYTLKSEPKDKKPEFVIYGDFEEEIERAQIMATAVWQARDLIHTPSNIKNPDWLAKQATAMVSATKSSSLSISVKSGRALKDFGGLIAIGNS
;
A
#
# COMPACT_ATOMS: atom_id res chain seq x y z
N ASN A 1 -5.21 -5.43 -34.58
CA ASN A 1 -4.37 -4.25 -34.37
C ASN A 1 -5.15 -3.23 -33.52
N TRP A 2 -4.55 -2.80 -32.41
CA TRP A 2 -5.01 -1.68 -31.60
C TRP A 2 -4.11 -0.51 -31.96
N PRO A 3 -4.49 0.35 -32.94
CA PRO A 3 -3.58 1.28 -33.59
C PRO A 3 -2.97 2.32 -32.64
N ASP A 4 -3.61 2.57 -31.50
CA ASP A 4 -3.16 3.59 -30.55
C ASP A 4 -2.42 2.99 -29.32
N PHE A 5 -2.26 1.65 -29.23
CA PHE A 5 -1.58 1.02 -28.10
C PHE A 5 -0.08 0.85 -28.40
N THR A 6 0.74 1.55 -27.66
CA THR A 6 2.20 1.58 -27.83
C THR A 6 2.94 0.70 -26.83
N ALA A 7 2.22 0.05 -25.90
CA ALA A 7 2.74 -0.77 -24.81
C ALA A 7 3.70 -0.04 -23.84
N LYS A 8 3.68 1.28 -23.81
CA LYS A 8 4.42 2.05 -22.81
C LYS A 8 3.94 1.69 -21.41
N ALA A 9 4.86 1.72 -20.45
CA ALA A 9 4.57 1.34 -19.07
C ALA A 9 3.39 2.16 -18.49
N GLY A 10 2.33 1.45 -18.07
CA GLY A 10 1.12 2.04 -17.50
C GLY A 10 0.07 2.49 -18.50
N GLU A 11 0.29 2.31 -19.80
CA GLU A 11 -0.76 2.46 -20.81
C GLU A 11 -1.79 1.34 -20.66
N ILE A 12 -3.08 1.67 -20.74
CA ILE A 12 -4.17 0.70 -20.50
C ILE A 12 -5.23 0.81 -21.60
N ILE A 13 -5.52 -0.32 -22.22
CA ILE A 13 -6.73 -0.50 -23.03
C ILE A 13 -7.70 -1.39 -22.26
N GLU A 14 -8.94 -0.94 -22.16
CA GLU A 14 -10.04 -1.69 -21.56
C GLU A 14 -10.89 -2.33 -22.66
N VAL A 15 -11.03 -3.64 -22.58
CA VAL A 15 -11.86 -4.43 -23.51
C VAL A 15 -13.04 -4.99 -22.73
N PRO A 16 -14.26 -4.50 -22.97
CA PRO A 16 -15.44 -5.06 -22.36
C PRO A 16 -15.70 -6.46 -22.90
N ILE A 17 -16.06 -7.39 -22.02
CA ILE A 17 -16.39 -8.77 -22.37
C ILE A 17 -17.83 -9.05 -21.97
N SER A 18 -18.58 -9.66 -22.88
CA SER A 18 -19.94 -10.12 -22.62
C SER A 18 -19.93 -11.57 -22.19
N SER A 19 -19.56 -11.80 -20.90
CA SER A 19 -19.51 -13.14 -20.30
C SER A 19 -20.09 -13.09 -18.89
N GLU A 20 -20.57 -14.23 -18.40
CA GLU A 20 -21.14 -14.34 -17.07
C GLU A 20 -20.12 -13.99 -15.97
N ASN A 21 -18.91 -14.53 -16.07
CA ASN A 21 -17.88 -14.44 -15.03
C ASN A 21 -16.77 -13.43 -15.33
N LEU A 22 -16.57 -13.07 -16.60
CA LEU A 22 -15.54 -12.12 -17.02
C LEU A 22 -16.22 -10.87 -17.60
N LYS A 23 -15.99 -9.74 -16.96
CA LYS A 23 -16.61 -8.46 -17.37
C LYS A 23 -15.72 -7.64 -18.30
N ARG A 24 -14.41 -7.71 -18.08
CA ARG A 24 -13.42 -6.86 -18.78
C ARG A 24 -12.07 -7.54 -18.85
N ILE A 25 -11.33 -7.23 -19.90
CA ILE A 25 -9.89 -7.49 -20.01
C ILE A 25 -9.18 -6.15 -20.08
N TYR A 26 -8.11 -6.01 -19.33
CA TYR A 26 -7.20 -4.87 -19.41
C TYR A 26 -5.90 -5.32 -20.08
N LEU A 27 -5.60 -4.71 -21.24
CA LEU A 27 -4.27 -4.80 -21.83
C LEU A 27 -3.44 -3.69 -21.21
N VAL A 28 -2.33 -4.05 -20.58
CA VAL A 28 -1.49 -3.11 -19.83
C VAL A 28 -0.09 -3.11 -20.42
N GLY A 29 0.37 -1.93 -20.81
CA GLY A 29 1.73 -1.73 -21.26
C GLY A 29 2.71 -1.88 -20.11
N VAL A 30 3.74 -2.71 -20.30
CA VAL A 30 4.80 -2.97 -19.30
C VAL A 30 6.16 -2.37 -19.73
N GLY A 31 6.19 -1.59 -20.81
CA GLY A 31 7.40 -0.92 -21.29
C GLY A 31 8.55 -1.90 -21.53
N GLU A 32 9.70 -1.62 -20.93
CA GLU A 32 10.90 -2.46 -20.99
C GLU A 32 10.85 -3.66 -20.03
N SER A 33 9.73 -3.88 -19.38
CA SER A 33 9.53 -4.94 -18.37
C SER A 33 10.55 -4.94 -17.22
N ASN A 34 11.13 -3.78 -16.91
CA ASN A 34 11.97 -3.63 -15.74
C ASN A 34 11.11 -3.35 -14.48
N ASN A 35 11.74 -3.34 -13.31
CA ASN A 35 11.04 -3.15 -12.04
C ASN A 35 10.29 -1.81 -11.93
N GLU A 36 10.82 -0.73 -12.53
CA GLU A 36 10.17 0.57 -12.53
C GLU A 36 8.93 0.57 -13.43
N ASP A 37 9.04 0.03 -14.62
CA ASP A 37 7.94 -0.06 -15.56
C ASP A 37 6.84 -0.98 -15.06
N MET A 38 7.20 -2.08 -14.38
CA MET A 38 6.24 -2.96 -13.73
C MET A 38 5.46 -2.22 -12.61
N ARG A 39 6.14 -1.41 -11.79
CA ARG A 39 5.47 -0.56 -10.78
C ARG A 39 4.53 0.45 -11.42
N LYS A 40 4.93 1.08 -12.53
CA LYS A 40 4.06 2.02 -13.28
C LYS A 40 2.82 1.31 -13.81
N ALA A 41 3.00 0.16 -14.46
CA ALA A 41 1.92 -0.65 -15.02
C ALA A 41 0.91 -1.05 -13.94
N ALA A 42 1.38 -1.65 -12.85
CA ALA A 42 0.55 -2.08 -11.75
C ALA A 42 -0.14 -0.91 -11.02
N THR A 43 0.56 0.23 -10.84
CA THR A 43 -0.04 1.43 -10.23
C THR A 43 -1.15 2.01 -11.10
N SER A 44 -0.94 2.10 -12.41
CA SER A 44 -1.95 2.61 -13.34
C SER A 44 -3.20 1.73 -13.34
N LEU A 45 -3.01 0.41 -13.39
CA LEU A 45 -4.11 -0.55 -13.34
C LEU A 45 -4.85 -0.49 -11.98
N GLY A 46 -4.12 -0.46 -10.87
CA GLY A 46 -4.70 -0.37 -9.54
C GLY A 46 -5.52 0.94 -9.34
N ARG A 47 -5.06 2.07 -9.88
CA ARG A 47 -5.81 3.33 -9.88
C ARG A 47 -7.05 3.27 -10.76
N LYS A 48 -6.98 2.59 -11.90
CA LYS A 48 -8.10 2.44 -12.84
C LYS A 48 -9.29 1.74 -12.20
N ILE A 49 -9.03 0.74 -11.33
CA ILE A 49 -10.08 -0.04 -10.68
C ILE A 49 -10.40 0.40 -9.25
N LYS A 50 -9.70 1.41 -8.73
CA LYS A 50 -9.92 1.94 -7.38
C LYS A 50 -11.38 2.33 -7.15
N GLY A 51 -11.93 1.96 -5.99
CA GLY A 51 -13.33 2.25 -5.63
C GLY A 51 -14.36 1.30 -6.27
N ASN A 52 -13.93 0.36 -7.12
CA ASN A 52 -14.82 -0.64 -7.68
C ASN A 52 -14.81 -1.92 -6.84
N ASN A 53 -15.96 -2.61 -6.81
CA ASN A 53 -16.07 -3.93 -6.19
C ASN A 53 -15.82 -5.00 -7.25
N VAL A 54 -14.56 -5.24 -7.54
CA VAL A 54 -14.11 -6.19 -8.57
C VAL A 54 -12.97 -7.04 -8.06
N THR A 55 -12.89 -8.27 -8.53
CA THR A 55 -11.68 -9.09 -8.41
C THR A 55 -10.89 -8.97 -9.70
N LEU A 56 -9.66 -8.50 -9.61
CA LEU A 56 -8.72 -8.40 -10.71
C LEU A 56 -7.76 -9.58 -10.67
N LEU A 57 -7.78 -10.42 -11.69
CA LEU A 57 -6.75 -11.43 -11.93
C LEU A 57 -5.66 -10.81 -12.82
N SER A 58 -4.43 -10.76 -12.33
CA SER A 58 -3.27 -10.19 -13.01
C SER A 58 -2.26 -11.27 -13.42
N ALA A 59 -1.78 -11.19 -14.66
CA ALA A 59 -0.76 -12.05 -15.24
C ALA A 59 0.31 -11.20 -15.95
N LEU A 60 0.78 -10.11 -15.32
CA LEU A 60 1.72 -9.16 -15.94
C LEU A 60 3.17 -9.68 -15.95
N SER A 61 3.54 -10.57 -15.05
CA SER A 61 4.89 -11.13 -14.93
C SER A 61 4.90 -12.49 -14.26
N ASN A 62 6.00 -13.23 -14.47
CA ASN A 62 6.35 -14.48 -13.79
C ASN A 62 7.65 -14.31 -12.97
N ASP A 63 8.29 -13.16 -13.00
CA ASP A 63 9.49 -12.88 -12.22
C ASP A 63 9.13 -12.53 -10.77
N LYS A 64 9.77 -13.21 -9.80
CA LYS A 64 9.48 -13.07 -8.38
C LYS A 64 9.61 -11.64 -7.84
N GLU A 65 10.65 -10.92 -8.26
CA GLU A 65 10.86 -9.55 -7.82
C GLU A 65 9.81 -8.61 -8.43
N GLN A 66 9.45 -8.82 -9.69
CA GLN A 66 8.38 -8.08 -10.34
C GLN A 66 7.01 -8.37 -9.73
N ILE A 67 6.76 -9.60 -9.27
CA ILE A 67 5.54 -9.96 -8.53
C ILE A 67 5.44 -9.17 -7.22
N VAL A 68 6.53 -9.09 -6.45
CA VAL A 68 6.57 -8.24 -5.24
C VAL A 68 6.27 -6.79 -5.57
N ASN A 69 6.93 -6.23 -6.59
CA ASN A 69 6.72 -4.84 -7.02
C ASN A 69 5.28 -4.59 -7.50
N GLN A 70 4.71 -5.53 -8.24
CA GLN A 70 3.33 -5.48 -8.71
C GLN A 70 2.34 -5.49 -7.54
N ALA A 71 2.49 -6.43 -6.61
CA ALA A 71 1.61 -6.58 -5.45
C ALA A 71 1.67 -5.33 -4.55
N ILE A 72 2.88 -4.82 -4.23
CA ILE A 72 3.04 -3.55 -3.50
C ILE A 72 2.30 -2.42 -4.21
N SER A 73 2.48 -2.28 -5.53
CA SER A 73 1.89 -1.20 -6.31
C SER A 73 0.36 -1.27 -6.33
N PHE A 74 -0.23 -2.47 -6.44
CA PHE A 74 -1.67 -2.67 -6.33
C PHE A 74 -2.19 -2.24 -4.96
N ILE A 75 -1.56 -2.68 -3.87
CA ILE A 75 -1.96 -2.33 -2.52
C ILE A 75 -1.86 -0.82 -2.31
N LEU A 76 -0.71 -0.22 -2.64
CA LEU A 76 -0.45 1.21 -2.41
C LEU A 76 -1.34 2.12 -3.27
N SER A 77 -1.71 1.72 -4.49
CA SER A 77 -2.62 2.49 -5.36
C SER A 77 -4.03 2.61 -4.78
N ASN A 78 -4.42 1.68 -3.91
CA ASN A 78 -5.73 1.63 -3.26
C ASN A 78 -5.76 2.24 -1.85
N TYR A 79 -4.65 2.88 -1.44
CA TYR A 79 -4.62 3.58 -0.17
C TYR A 79 -5.69 4.67 -0.09
N GLN A 80 -6.38 4.70 1.04
CA GLN A 80 -7.35 5.75 1.40
C GLN A 80 -7.22 6.05 2.89
N TYR A 81 -7.07 7.32 3.21
CA TYR A 81 -7.16 7.80 4.58
C TYR A 81 -8.57 8.31 4.85
N THR A 82 -9.18 7.89 5.94
CA THR A 82 -10.48 8.38 6.38
C THR A 82 -10.58 8.36 7.91
N LEU A 83 -11.20 9.40 8.46
CA LEU A 83 -11.60 9.44 9.88
C LEU A 83 -13.08 9.05 10.07
N LYS A 84 -13.78 8.69 8.99
CA LYS A 84 -15.17 8.24 9.03
C LYS A 84 -15.24 6.84 9.62
N SER A 85 -16.22 6.60 10.46
CA SER A 85 -16.45 5.31 11.12
C SER A 85 -16.80 4.18 10.15
N GLU A 86 -17.39 4.52 9.01
CA GLU A 86 -17.73 3.56 7.95
C GLU A 86 -17.11 3.98 6.63
N PRO A 87 -16.02 3.34 6.18
CA PRO A 87 -15.54 3.53 4.83
C PRO A 87 -16.57 2.99 3.83
N LYS A 88 -17.16 3.87 3.02
CA LYS A 88 -18.16 3.51 2.01
C LYS A 88 -17.56 2.86 0.76
N ASP A 89 -16.26 2.97 0.59
CA ASP A 89 -15.62 2.54 -0.64
C ASP A 89 -15.28 1.06 -0.59
N LYS A 90 -15.84 0.33 -1.53
CA LYS A 90 -15.47 -1.06 -1.80
C LYS A 90 -14.03 -1.10 -2.29
N LYS A 91 -13.26 -2.04 -1.79
CA LYS A 91 -11.87 -2.25 -2.22
C LYS A 91 -11.84 -3.34 -3.27
N PRO A 92 -11.12 -3.14 -4.38
CA PRO A 92 -10.89 -4.24 -5.32
C PRO A 92 -10.03 -5.32 -4.66
N GLU A 93 -10.29 -6.55 -5.03
CA GLU A 93 -9.47 -7.69 -4.69
C GLU A 93 -8.43 -7.92 -5.80
N PHE A 94 -7.19 -8.21 -5.43
CA PHE A 94 -6.12 -8.51 -6.38
C PHE A 94 -5.68 -9.95 -6.25
N VAL A 95 -5.73 -10.66 -7.35
CA VAL A 95 -5.23 -12.03 -7.49
C VAL A 95 -4.13 -12.01 -8.53
N ILE A 96 -2.98 -12.57 -8.22
CA ILE A 96 -1.87 -12.73 -9.16
C ILE A 96 -1.85 -14.18 -9.62
N TYR A 97 -1.82 -14.37 -10.94
CA TYR A 97 -1.79 -15.71 -11.52
C TYR A 97 -0.42 -16.36 -11.28
N GLY A 98 -0.42 -17.55 -10.69
CA GLY A 98 0.76 -18.34 -10.40
C GLY A 98 0.89 -18.67 -8.90
N ASP A 99 1.96 -19.39 -8.56
CA ASP A 99 2.30 -19.78 -7.19
C ASP A 99 3.36 -18.81 -6.64
N PHE A 100 2.88 -17.70 -6.02
CA PHE A 100 3.71 -16.60 -5.52
C PHE A 100 3.30 -16.20 -4.10
N GLU A 101 2.90 -17.15 -3.28
CA GLU A 101 2.38 -16.87 -1.93
C GLU A 101 3.40 -16.12 -1.07
N GLU A 102 4.69 -16.54 -1.07
CA GLU A 102 5.76 -15.89 -0.31
C GLU A 102 6.00 -14.44 -0.78
N GLU A 103 6.01 -14.21 -2.10
CA GLU A 103 6.19 -12.89 -2.70
C GLU A 103 5.04 -11.95 -2.37
N ILE A 104 3.82 -12.47 -2.39
CA ILE A 104 2.61 -11.71 -2.05
C ILE A 104 2.59 -11.37 -0.56
N GLU A 105 2.91 -12.32 0.33
CA GLU A 105 3.00 -12.08 1.77
C GLU A 105 4.04 -10.99 2.08
N ARG A 106 5.23 -11.09 1.50
CA ARG A 106 6.28 -10.07 1.63
C ARG A 106 5.80 -8.69 1.17
N ALA A 107 5.11 -8.64 0.04
CA ALA A 107 4.54 -7.40 -0.50
C ALA A 107 3.48 -6.80 0.43
N GLN A 108 2.62 -7.63 1.02
CA GLN A 108 1.60 -7.19 1.97
C GLN A 108 2.22 -6.58 3.23
N ILE A 109 3.27 -7.20 3.78
CA ILE A 109 3.99 -6.67 4.94
C ILE A 109 4.55 -5.28 4.62
N MET A 110 5.27 -5.16 3.50
CA MET A 110 5.89 -3.89 3.08
C MET A 110 4.85 -2.80 2.82
N ALA A 111 3.79 -3.11 2.07
CA ALA A 111 2.74 -2.16 1.75
C ALA A 111 1.93 -1.73 2.98
N THR A 112 1.69 -2.64 3.93
CA THR A 112 1.01 -2.32 5.19
C THR A 112 1.85 -1.37 6.04
N ALA A 113 3.16 -1.56 6.11
CA ALA A 113 4.06 -0.66 6.81
C ALA A 113 4.03 0.76 6.19
N VAL A 114 4.00 0.86 4.86
CA VAL A 114 3.84 2.15 4.15
C VAL A 114 2.48 2.78 4.43
N TRP A 115 1.40 2.01 4.49
CA TRP A 115 0.08 2.51 4.84
C TRP A 115 0.06 3.07 6.26
N GLN A 116 0.63 2.35 7.23
CA GLN A 116 0.75 2.82 8.62
C GLN A 116 1.52 4.14 8.69
N ALA A 117 2.65 4.26 7.98
CA ALA A 117 3.39 5.50 7.91
C ALA A 117 2.56 6.66 7.32
N ARG A 118 1.78 6.38 6.25
CA ARG A 118 0.88 7.36 5.64
C ARG A 118 -0.23 7.79 6.60
N ASP A 119 -0.83 6.84 7.34
CA ASP A 119 -1.85 7.13 8.34
C ASP A 119 -1.31 8.05 9.45
N LEU A 120 -0.09 7.78 9.93
CA LEU A 120 0.59 8.65 10.90
C LEU A 120 0.80 10.07 10.34
N ILE A 121 1.15 10.21 9.05
CA ILE A 121 1.35 11.51 8.39
C ILE A 121 0.01 12.23 8.22
N HIS A 122 -1.02 11.54 7.74
CA HIS A 122 -2.33 12.12 7.43
C HIS A 122 -3.18 12.44 8.67
N THR A 123 -2.87 11.83 9.80
CA THR A 123 -3.58 12.15 11.05
C THR A 123 -3.43 13.63 11.39
N PRO A 124 -4.52 14.38 11.61
CA PRO A 124 -4.50 15.81 11.90
C PRO A 124 -3.70 16.15 13.17
N SER A 125 -3.07 17.32 13.19
CA SER A 125 -2.19 17.76 14.28
C SER A 125 -2.92 17.92 15.61
N ASN A 126 -4.20 18.24 15.61
CA ASN A 126 -5.03 18.32 16.82
C ASN A 126 -5.26 16.95 17.50
N ILE A 127 -5.05 15.85 16.79
CA ILE A 127 -5.08 14.47 17.31
C ILE A 127 -3.67 14.00 17.62
N LYS A 128 -2.73 14.29 16.71
CA LYS A 128 -1.36 13.79 16.69
C LYS A 128 -0.44 14.58 17.62
N ASN A 129 -0.58 14.37 18.92
CA ASN A 129 0.34 14.87 19.94
C ASN A 129 1.39 13.81 20.32
N PRO A 130 2.44 14.14 21.10
CA PRO A 130 3.47 13.20 21.51
C PRO A 130 2.95 11.96 22.21
N ASP A 131 1.95 12.09 23.10
CA ASP A 131 1.34 10.97 23.83
C ASP A 131 0.58 10.04 22.89
N TRP A 132 -0.13 10.61 21.90
CA TRP A 132 -0.81 9.83 20.88
C TRP A 132 0.19 8.99 20.07
N LEU A 133 1.32 9.59 19.64
CA LEU A 133 2.35 8.88 18.88
C LEU A 133 2.98 7.75 19.70
N ALA A 134 3.27 7.99 20.96
CA ALA A 134 3.78 6.98 21.88
C ALA A 134 2.80 5.80 22.05
N LYS A 135 1.49 6.10 22.15
CA LYS A 135 0.45 5.07 22.19
C LYS A 135 0.38 4.26 20.91
N GLN A 136 0.49 4.90 19.73
CA GLN A 136 0.52 4.19 18.44
C GLN A 136 1.72 3.24 18.37
N ALA A 137 2.92 3.72 18.71
CA ALA A 137 4.13 2.88 18.71
C ALA A 137 4.01 1.69 19.68
N THR A 138 3.48 1.93 20.88
CA THR A 138 3.25 0.86 21.88
C THR A 138 2.26 -0.18 21.36
N ALA A 139 1.15 0.26 20.75
CA ALA A 139 0.14 -0.63 20.16
C ALA A 139 0.71 -1.49 19.04
N MET A 140 1.55 -0.90 18.16
CA MET A 140 2.21 -1.63 17.07
C MET A 140 3.14 -2.72 17.59
N VAL A 141 3.98 -2.42 18.59
CA VAL A 141 4.88 -3.40 19.19
C VAL A 141 4.10 -4.52 19.87
N SER A 142 3.04 -4.17 20.60
CA SER A 142 2.17 -5.16 21.26
C SER A 142 1.44 -6.07 20.28
N ALA A 143 1.04 -5.55 19.11
CA ALA A 143 0.35 -6.31 18.08
C ALA A 143 1.25 -7.35 17.39
N THR A 144 2.56 -7.09 17.30
CA THR A 144 3.51 -8.04 16.69
C THR A 144 3.72 -9.31 17.49
N LYS A 145 3.37 -9.32 18.80
CA LYS A 145 3.54 -10.48 19.71
C LYS A 145 4.95 -11.09 19.66
N SER A 146 5.95 -10.30 19.26
CA SER A 146 7.35 -10.75 19.14
C SER A 146 8.10 -10.53 20.45
N SER A 147 8.76 -11.57 20.94
CA SER A 147 9.66 -11.46 22.10
C SER A 147 10.95 -10.68 21.80
N SER A 148 11.26 -10.46 20.51
CA SER A 148 12.44 -9.72 20.06
C SER A 148 12.24 -8.20 20.08
N LEU A 149 11.00 -7.72 20.24
CA LEU A 149 10.67 -6.30 20.23
C LEU A 149 10.24 -5.85 21.62
N SER A 150 10.86 -4.76 22.08
CA SER A 150 10.44 -4.06 23.29
C SER A 150 10.34 -2.56 23.03
N ILE A 151 9.48 -1.88 23.76
CA ILE A 151 9.32 -0.43 23.68
C ILE A 151 9.47 0.19 25.05
N SER A 152 10.21 1.30 25.14
CA SER A 152 10.31 2.13 26.32
C SER A 152 9.95 3.57 25.98
N VAL A 153 8.94 4.11 26.66
CA VAL A 153 8.50 5.49 26.48
C VAL A 153 9.01 6.31 27.67
N LYS A 154 9.71 7.41 27.38
CA LYS A 154 10.19 8.36 28.38
C LYS A 154 9.40 9.66 28.29
N SER A 155 8.95 10.18 29.39
CA SER A 155 8.21 11.46 29.47
C SER A 155 8.55 12.24 30.74
N GLY A 156 8.23 13.52 30.77
CA GLY A 156 8.42 14.39 31.92
C GLY A 156 9.86 14.35 32.47
N ARG A 157 10.03 14.05 33.75
CA ARG A 157 11.34 14.03 34.42
C ARG A 157 12.32 13.00 33.85
N ALA A 158 11.84 11.94 33.17
CA ALA A 158 12.68 10.95 32.53
C ALA A 158 13.39 11.47 31.29
N LEU A 159 13.04 12.66 30.80
CA LEU A 159 13.69 13.35 29.67
C LEU A 159 14.89 14.21 30.09
N LYS A 160 15.26 14.29 31.39
CA LYS A 160 16.32 15.16 31.90
C LYS A 160 17.67 15.07 31.15
N ASP A 161 17.98 13.88 30.62
CA ASP A 161 19.21 13.61 29.88
C ASP A 161 19.08 13.91 28.36
N PHE A 162 17.92 14.41 27.93
CA PHE A 162 17.61 14.75 26.54
C PHE A 162 17.37 16.25 26.36
N GLY A 163 18.44 17.06 26.63
CA GLY A 163 18.35 18.52 26.68
C GLY A 163 17.71 19.19 25.47
N GLY A 164 17.95 18.68 24.26
CA GLY A 164 17.33 19.18 23.03
C GLY A 164 15.80 19.02 23.02
N LEU A 165 15.28 17.90 23.51
CA LEU A 165 13.83 17.68 23.62
C LEU A 165 13.19 18.60 24.67
N ILE A 166 13.88 18.81 25.80
CA ILE A 166 13.40 19.72 26.84
C ILE A 166 13.37 21.16 26.33
N ALA A 167 14.40 21.59 25.61
CA ALA A 167 14.46 22.94 25.06
C ALA A 167 13.31 23.22 24.09
N ILE A 168 12.97 22.26 23.22
CA ILE A 168 11.84 22.36 22.28
C ILE A 168 10.51 22.32 23.02
N GLY A 169 10.38 21.47 24.05
CA GLY A 169 9.14 21.30 24.81
C GLY A 169 8.80 22.46 25.74
N ASN A 170 9.75 23.35 26.01
CA ASN A 170 9.58 24.52 26.85
C ASN A 170 9.31 25.83 26.07
N SER A 171 9.16 25.76 24.73
CA SER A 171 8.89 26.88 23.84
C SER A 171 7.42 27.21 23.68
#